data_fcf99fd8104774719ac651c97d3916d2
#
_entry.id   fcf99fd8104774719ac651c97d3916d2
#
_cell.length_a   1.000
_cell.length_b   1.000
_cell.length_c   1.000
_cell.angle_alpha   90.00
_cell.angle_beta   90.00
_cell.angle_gamma   90.00
#
_symmetry.space_group_name_H-M   'P 1'
#
loop_
_entity.id
_entity.type
_entity.pdbx_description
1 polymer ?
#
loop_
_entity_poly.entity_id
_entity_poly.type
_entity_poly.pdbx_seq_one_letter_code
_entity_poly.pdbx_strand_id
1 'polypeptide(L)' 'MQTNDSQHQSWRDRAQEIRDLGDQMHDLLARDEMLRLANKYERLADWTEEQARRISAVP' A
#
# COMPACT_ATOMS: atom_id res chain seq x y z
N MET A 1 -4.82 19.14 8.89
CA MET A 1 -4.95 18.63 9.38
C MET A 1 -4.42 17.36 9.48
N GLN A 2 -4.60 16.43 9.34
CA GLN A 2 -4.12 15.30 9.56
C GLN A 2 -3.35 14.74 8.52
N THR A 3 -2.62 15.37 7.84
CA THR A 3 -1.87 14.86 6.75
C THR A 3 -0.76 13.96 7.17
N ASN A 4 -0.25 14.09 8.36
CA ASN A 4 0.84 13.26 8.77
C ASN A 4 0.45 11.84 8.95
N ASP A 5 -0.73 11.63 9.49
CA ASP A 5 -1.17 10.28 9.65
C ASP A 5 -1.34 9.60 8.35
N SER A 6 -1.79 10.32 7.35
CA SER A 6 -2.02 9.70 6.10
C SER A 6 -0.77 9.24 5.46
N GLN A 7 0.38 9.77 5.79
CA GLN A 7 1.59 9.30 5.19
C GLN A 7 1.97 7.93 5.67
N HIS A 8 1.72 7.62 6.91
CA HIS A 8 2.06 6.33 7.41
C HIS A 8 1.16 5.27 6.91
N GLN A 9 -0.12 5.55 6.82
CA GLN A 9 -1.01 4.56 6.35
C GLN A 9 -1.10 4.53 4.89
N SER A 10 -0.50 5.44 4.19
CA SER A 10 -0.78 5.66 2.80
C SER A 10 -0.46 4.46 1.92
N TRP A 11 0.58 3.69 2.22
CA TRP A 11 0.90 2.55 1.36
C TRP A 11 -0.20 1.50 1.39
N ARG A 12 -0.70 1.18 2.56
CA ARG A 12 -1.76 0.20 2.66
C ARG A 12 -3.08 0.73 2.11
N ASP A 13 -3.36 1.98 2.39
CA ASP A 13 -4.57 2.59 1.88
C ASP A 13 -4.55 2.64 0.37
N ARG A 14 -3.40 2.98 -0.19
CA ARG A 14 -3.26 3.01 -1.64
C ARG A 14 -3.45 1.63 -2.22
N ALA A 15 -2.88 0.62 -1.59
CA ALA A 15 -3.02 -0.74 -2.08
C ALA A 15 -4.49 -1.14 -2.10
N GLN A 16 -5.21 -0.78 -1.06
CA GLN A 16 -6.62 -1.12 -0.99
C GLN A 16 -7.42 -0.39 -2.07
N GLU A 17 -7.11 0.89 -2.27
CA GLU A 17 -7.77 1.65 -3.30
C GLU A 17 -7.53 1.05 -4.68
N ILE A 18 -6.31 0.64 -4.92
CA ILE A 18 -5.96 0.07 -6.21
C ILE A 18 -6.66 -1.26 -6.41
N ARG A 19 -6.77 -2.05 -5.37
CA ARG A 19 -7.51 -3.30 -5.46
C ARG A 19 -8.97 -3.06 -5.77
N ASP A 20 -9.55 -2.06 -5.11
CA ASP A 20 -10.94 -1.73 -5.36
C ASP A 20 -11.15 -1.29 -6.80
N LEU A 21 -10.23 -0.49 -7.30
CA LEU A 21 -10.32 -0.07 -8.69
C LEU A 21 -10.18 -1.24 -9.64
N GLY A 22 -9.25 -2.14 -9.33
CA GLY A 22 -9.07 -3.31 -10.15
C GLY A 22 -10.33 -4.18 -10.20
N ASP A 23 -11.01 -4.29 -9.08
CA ASP A 23 -12.23 -5.08 -9.03
C ASP A 23 -13.31 -4.50 -9.92
N GLN A 24 -13.27 -3.22 -10.16
CA GLN A 24 -14.27 -2.58 -11.00
C GLN A 24 -13.92 -2.61 -12.47
N MET A 25 -12.74 -3.07 -12.81
CA MET A 25 -12.32 -3.09 -14.20
C MET A 25 -12.83 -4.33 -14.90
N HIS A 26 -13.28 -4.12 -16.15
CA HIS A 26 -13.72 -5.23 -16.94
C HIS A 26 -12.59 -5.85 -17.75
N ASP A 27 -11.56 -5.08 -18.02
CA ASP A 27 -10.44 -5.55 -18.81
C ASP A 27 -9.50 -6.37 -17.92
N LEU A 28 -9.28 -7.61 -18.29
CA LEU A 28 -8.47 -8.50 -17.48
C LEU A 28 -7.02 -8.07 -17.37
N LEU A 29 -6.48 -7.52 -18.44
CA LEU A 29 -5.10 -7.06 -18.37
C LEU A 29 -4.94 -5.88 -17.45
N ALA A 30 -5.85 -4.93 -17.54
CA ALA A 30 -5.80 -3.77 -16.67
C ALA A 30 -6.00 -4.18 -15.22
N ARG A 31 -6.90 -5.10 -14.99
CA ARG A 31 -7.16 -5.59 -13.64
C ARG A 31 -5.93 -6.26 -13.06
N ASP A 32 -5.26 -7.07 -13.87
CA ASP A 32 -4.06 -7.75 -13.42
C ASP A 32 -2.97 -6.76 -13.07
N GLU A 33 -2.81 -5.72 -13.88
CA GLU A 33 -1.81 -4.70 -13.61
C GLU A 33 -2.11 -3.95 -12.32
N MET A 34 -3.39 -3.69 -12.07
CA MET A 34 -3.75 -3.02 -10.83
C MET A 34 -3.44 -3.89 -9.63
N LEU A 35 -3.70 -5.18 -9.72
CA LEU A 35 -3.40 -6.07 -8.61
C LEU A 35 -1.90 -6.16 -8.36
N ARG A 36 -1.11 -6.14 -9.40
CA ARG A 36 0.34 -6.16 -9.24
C ARG A 36 0.81 -4.89 -8.57
N LEU A 37 0.23 -3.77 -8.95
CA LEU A 37 0.59 -2.51 -8.35
C LEU A 37 0.20 -2.49 -6.87
N ALA A 38 -0.97 -3.01 -6.56
CA ALA A 38 -1.39 -3.08 -5.17
C ALA A 38 -0.41 -3.92 -4.35
N ASN A 39 0.07 -5.02 -4.92
CA ASN A 39 1.05 -5.84 -4.23
C ASN A 39 2.33 -5.09 -3.94
N LYS A 40 2.76 -4.24 -4.87
CA LYS A 40 3.95 -3.45 -4.65
C LYS A 40 3.76 -2.50 -3.48
N TYR A 41 2.60 -1.87 -3.41
CA TYR A 41 2.33 -0.95 -2.31
C TYR A 41 2.26 -1.70 -0.98
N GLU A 42 1.74 -2.91 -0.99
CA GLU A 42 1.71 -3.69 0.23
C GLU A 42 3.10 -4.06 0.70
N ARG A 43 3.98 -4.36 -0.22
CA ARG A 43 5.36 -4.64 0.15
C ARG A 43 6.03 -3.41 0.71
N LEU A 44 5.72 -2.24 0.15
CA LEU A 44 6.26 -1.01 0.69
C LEU A 44 5.75 -0.78 2.11
N ALA A 45 4.50 -1.09 2.35
CA ALA A 45 3.94 -0.94 3.67
C ALA A 45 4.66 -1.84 4.67
N ASP A 46 4.88 -3.08 4.27
CA ASP A 46 5.58 -4.02 5.13
C ASP A 46 6.99 -3.56 5.44
N TRP A 47 7.67 -3.10 4.41
CA TRP A 47 9.03 -2.64 4.57
C TRP A 47 9.08 -1.43 5.49
N THR A 48 8.17 -0.50 5.31
CA THR A 48 8.13 0.71 6.14
C THR A 48 7.86 0.35 7.59
N GLU A 49 6.94 -0.58 7.81
CA GLU A 49 6.62 -0.98 9.17
C GLU A 49 7.79 -1.68 9.82
N GLU A 50 8.51 -2.47 9.05
CA GLU A 50 9.65 -3.16 9.58
C GLU A 50 10.76 -2.19 9.94
N GLN A 51 10.98 -1.16 9.11
CA GLN A 51 11.97 -0.16 9.41
C GLN A 51 11.62 0.61 10.67
N ALA A 52 10.35 0.96 10.81
CA ALA A 52 9.91 1.68 12.00
C ALA A 52 10.10 0.82 13.25
N ARG A 53 9.85 -0.47 13.12
CA ARG A 53 10.01 -1.36 14.25
C ARG A 53 11.46 -1.45 14.66
N ARG A 54 12.36 -1.51 13.69
CA ARG A 54 13.78 -1.58 13.99
C ARG A 54 14.25 -0.32 14.69
N ILE A 55 13.79 0.83 14.21
CA ILE A 55 14.18 2.08 14.84
C ILE A 55 13.68 2.12 16.27
N SER A 56 12.47 1.65 16.50
CA SER A 56 11.93 1.66 17.84
C SER A 56 12.66 0.69 18.76
N ALA A 57 13.17 -0.37 18.20
CA ALA A 57 13.80 -1.39 19.02
C ALA A 57 15.22 -1.01 19.43
N VAL A 58 15.81 -0.05 18.80
CA VAL A 58 17.17 0.34 19.14
C VAL A 58 17.17 1.12 20.43
N PRO A 59 17.93 0.72 21.41
CA PRO A 59 17.96 1.39 22.72
C PRO A 59 18.60 2.77 22.66
#